data_7381bbdc48cdba0760db5a770dbe974d
#
_entry.id   7381bbdc48cdba0760db5a770dbe974d
#
_cell.length_a   1.000
_cell.length_b   1.000
_cell.length_c   1.000
_cell.angle_alpha   90.00
_cell.angle_beta   90.00
_cell.angle_gamma   90.00
#
_symmetry.space_group_name_H-M   'P 1'
#
loop_
_entity.id
_entity.type
_entity.pdbx_description
1 polymer ?
#
loop_
_entity_poly.entity_id
_entity_poly.type
_entity_poly.pdbx_seq_one_letter_code
_entity_poly.pdbx_strand_id
1 'polypeptide(L)'
;MVILALNRDSHFGDSGFIAKAATENGGSLFMFENYKTFKTQFAGRELIVETGKTCELSNGSCWVHYGETVVMANVTASPKPREGVDFFPLSVDYEERLYSVGKIPGSFTKREGKPSEKAILTSRMVDRPIRPLFPKDMRNDVSVVMTVLAVDPDCSPEITGMIATAIAISISDIPWNGPIAGISVGLVDGEIVLNPNLEQRAKTDLNLTVAGSAEKIVMIEAGANQVEDDIMLDAILKGHEEIKKIVAFISDIQAQIGKKKFEFESQEVDHDMFTQ
;
A
#
# COMPACT_ATOMS: atom_id res chain seq x y z
N MET A 1 -11.69 -29.86 20.45
CA MET A 1 -10.68 -29.12 21.22
C MET A 1 -9.31 -29.72 20.85
N VAL A 2 -8.66 -29.16 19.86
CA VAL A 2 -7.34 -29.59 19.38
C VAL A 2 -6.34 -28.55 19.83
N ILE A 3 -5.46 -28.97 20.75
CA ILE A 3 -4.35 -28.16 21.24
C ILE A 3 -3.24 -28.25 20.20
N LEU A 4 -2.93 -27.14 19.51
CA LEU A 4 -1.73 -27.01 18.69
C LEU A 4 -0.53 -26.76 19.59
N ALA A 5 0.34 -27.74 19.73
CA ALA A 5 1.66 -27.56 20.34
C ALA A 5 2.56 -26.80 19.35
N LEU A 6 2.91 -25.57 19.69
CA LEU A 6 3.92 -24.78 18.98
C LEU A 6 5.31 -25.31 19.33
N ASN A 7 5.96 -25.94 18.39
CA ASN A 7 7.38 -26.31 18.50
C ASN A 7 8.23 -25.08 18.09
N ARG A 8 9.16 -24.67 18.95
CA ARG A 8 9.85 -23.36 18.95
C ARG A 8 11.08 -23.27 18.05
N ASP A 9 11.35 -24.27 17.21
CA ASP A 9 12.57 -24.33 16.39
C ASP A 9 12.27 -24.63 14.93
N SER A 10 11.67 -23.69 14.20
CA SER A 10 11.71 -23.73 12.74
C SER A 10 11.66 -22.32 12.16
N HIS A 11 12.71 -21.98 11.46
CA HIS A 11 12.81 -20.81 10.60
C HIS A 11 11.55 -20.69 9.73
N PHE A 12 10.92 -19.52 9.72
CA PHE A 12 9.87 -19.14 8.79
C PHE A 12 10.46 -19.07 7.37
N GLY A 13 10.38 -20.17 6.68
CA GLY A 13 10.80 -20.28 5.29
C GLY A 13 10.23 -21.55 4.69
N ASP A 14 8.95 -21.56 4.39
CA ASP A 14 8.39 -22.29 3.25
C ASP A 14 6.85 -22.18 3.25
N SER A 15 6.30 -21.46 2.27
CA SER A 15 4.87 -21.51 1.92
C SER A 15 4.41 -22.93 1.48
N GLY A 16 5.36 -23.86 1.35
CA GLY A 16 5.12 -25.27 1.11
C GLY A 16 4.58 -26.08 2.30
N PHE A 17 4.68 -25.55 3.53
CA PHE A 17 4.29 -26.33 4.72
C PHE A 17 2.75 -26.41 4.91
N ILE A 18 2.02 -25.33 4.59
CA ILE A 18 0.55 -25.32 4.67
C ILE A 18 -0.05 -26.17 3.54
N ALA A 19 0.54 -26.12 2.34
CA ALA A 19 0.12 -26.95 1.21
C ALA A 19 0.42 -28.46 1.44
N LYS A 20 1.54 -28.79 2.13
CA LYS A 20 1.91 -30.19 2.42
C LYS A 20 1.05 -30.84 3.48
N ALA A 21 0.61 -30.10 4.50
CA ALA A 21 -0.29 -30.61 5.54
C ALA A 21 -1.70 -30.93 4.99
N ALA A 22 -2.11 -30.28 3.91
CA ALA A 22 -3.40 -30.53 3.25
C ALA A 22 -3.42 -31.80 2.37
N THR A 23 -2.26 -32.25 1.89
CA THR A 23 -2.15 -33.40 0.99
C THR A 23 -2.01 -34.76 1.70
N GLU A 24 -1.58 -34.81 2.96
CA GLU A 24 -1.37 -36.07 3.69
C GLU A 24 -2.64 -36.68 4.29
N ASN A 25 -3.74 -35.95 4.42
CA ASN A 25 -4.99 -36.44 5.04
C ASN A 25 -6.22 -36.53 4.11
N GLY A 26 -6.05 -36.56 2.78
CA GLY A 26 -7.13 -36.87 1.84
C GLY A 26 -8.37 -35.97 1.87
N GLY A 27 -8.35 -34.90 2.65
CA GLY A 27 -9.37 -33.87 2.72
C GLY A 27 -8.82 -32.58 2.15
N SER A 28 -9.17 -32.24 0.93
CA SER A 28 -8.91 -30.92 0.35
C SER A 28 -9.58 -29.85 1.21
N LEU A 29 -8.84 -29.27 2.14
CA LEU A 29 -9.25 -28.06 2.83
C LEU A 29 -9.06 -26.89 1.85
N PHE A 30 -10.01 -26.69 0.93
CA PHE A 30 -10.08 -25.51 0.05
C PHE A 30 -10.40 -24.28 0.89
N MET A 31 -9.43 -23.84 1.70
CA MET A 31 -9.63 -22.71 2.59
C MET A 31 -9.44 -21.38 1.87
N PHE A 32 -8.69 -21.36 0.75
CA PHE A 32 -8.39 -20.13 -0.01
C PHE A 32 -8.18 -20.47 -1.50
N GLU A 33 -9.27 -20.62 -2.26
CA GLU A 33 -9.21 -20.97 -3.70
C GLU A 33 -8.46 -19.93 -4.55
N ASN A 34 -8.51 -18.66 -4.14
CA ASN A 34 -7.94 -17.52 -4.88
C ASN A 34 -6.62 -17.01 -4.30
N TYR A 35 -6.01 -17.74 -3.36
CA TYR A 35 -4.77 -17.33 -2.73
C TYR A 35 -3.61 -17.36 -3.73
N LYS A 36 -2.93 -16.22 -3.87
CA LYS A 36 -1.73 -16.07 -4.69
C LYS A 36 -0.67 -15.24 -3.97
N THR A 37 0.59 -15.59 -4.23
CA THR A 37 1.76 -14.89 -3.68
C THR A 37 2.65 -14.44 -4.82
N PHE A 38 3.10 -13.19 -4.77
CA PHE A 38 4.05 -12.59 -5.70
C PHE A 38 5.24 -12.05 -4.94
N LYS A 39 6.45 -12.15 -5.51
CA LYS A 39 7.69 -11.72 -4.87
C LYS A 39 8.54 -10.89 -5.81
N THR A 40 9.18 -9.85 -5.27
CA THR A 40 10.16 -9.02 -5.96
C THR A 40 11.19 -8.47 -4.98
N GLN A 41 12.20 -7.77 -5.51
CA GLN A 41 13.15 -7.00 -4.69
C GLN A 41 12.80 -5.51 -4.78
N PHE A 42 12.83 -4.83 -3.65
CA PHE A 42 12.59 -3.39 -3.55
C PHE A 42 13.67 -2.74 -2.67
N ALA A 43 14.47 -1.84 -3.27
CA ALA A 43 15.58 -1.18 -2.60
C ALA A 43 16.49 -2.17 -1.82
N GLY A 44 16.80 -3.32 -2.45
CA GLY A 44 17.68 -4.34 -1.87
C GLY A 44 17.05 -5.28 -0.84
N ARG A 45 15.73 -5.18 -0.57
CA ARG A 45 15.00 -6.05 0.36
C ARG A 45 13.87 -6.79 -0.34
N GLU A 46 13.48 -7.95 0.16
CA GLU A 46 12.38 -8.73 -0.39
C GLU A 46 11.04 -8.02 -0.12
N LEU A 47 10.22 -7.92 -1.17
CA LEU A 47 8.83 -7.48 -1.12
C LEU A 47 7.93 -8.63 -1.54
N ILE A 48 7.01 -9.06 -0.65
CA ILE A 48 6.07 -10.14 -0.90
C ILE A 48 4.65 -9.60 -0.87
N VAL A 49 3.86 -9.99 -1.85
CA VAL A 49 2.44 -9.63 -1.96
C VAL A 49 1.59 -10.88 -1.89
N GLU A 50 0.65 -10.93 -0.95
CA GLU A 50 -0.35 -11.98 -0.80
C GLU A 50 -1.74 -11.43 -1.11
N THR A 51 -2.55 -12.17 -1.85
CA THR A 51 -3.93 -11.81 -2.17
C THR A 51 -4.85 -13.02 -2.16
N GLY A 52 -6.17 -12.80 -2.05
CA GLY A 52 -7.18 -13.87 -2.04
C GLY A 52 -7.29 -14.61 -0.70
N LYS A 53 -6.70 -14.09 0.39
CA LYS A 53 -6.70 -14.70 1.71
C LYS A 53 -7.75 -14.10 2.67
N THR A 54 -7.98 -12.81 2.55
CA THR A 54 -8.83 -12.04 3.46
C THR A 54 -9.67 -11.03 2.70
N CYS A 55 -10.71 -10.51 3.37
CA CYS A 55 -11.55 -9.41 2.88
C CYS A 55 -12.23 -9.68 1.52
N GLU A 56 -12.84 -10.85 1.37
CA GLU A 56 -13.54 -11.26 0.14
C GLU A 56 -14.67 -10.30 -0.29
N LEU A 57 -15.27 -9.58 0.67
CA LEU A 57 -16.31 -8.60 0.40
C LEU A 57 -15.78 -7.25 -0.11
N SER A 58 -14.46 -7.03 -0.09
CA SER A 58 -13.85 -5.82 -0.65
C SER A 58 -13.69 -5.96 -2.17
N ASN A 59 -13.67 -4.82 -2.88
CA ASN A 59 -13.42 -4.81 -4.31
C ASN A 59 -12.00 -5.30 -4.62
N GLY A 60 -11.02 -4.93 -3.77
CA GLY A 60 -9.64 -5.41 -3.84
C GLY A 60 -8.99 -5.46 -2.46
N SER A 61 -8.12 -6.45 -2.22
CA SER A 61 -7.42 -6.63 -0.96
C SER A 61 -6.09 -7.33 -1.18
N CYS A 62 -5.07 -6.89 -0.46
CA CYS A 62 -3.78 -7.57 -0.42
C CYS A 62 -3.07 -7.36 0.92
N TRP A 63 -2.14 -8.26 1.22
CA TRP A 63 -1.13 -8.10 2.26
C TRP A 63 0.20 -7.87 1.58
N VAL A 64 0.95 -6.90 2.05
CA VAL A 64 2.30 -6.61 1.56
C VAL A 64 3.27 -6.74 2.71
N HIS A 65 4.29 -7.58 2.51
CA HIS A 65 5.40 -7.79 3.42
C HIS A 65 6.62 -7.08 2.84
N TYR A 66 7.24 -6.25 3.63
CA TYR A 66 8.52 -5.62 3.30
C TYR A 66 9.46 -5.77 4.50
N GLY A 67 10.41 -6.70 4.40
CA GLY A 67 11.08 -7.24 5.58
C GLY A 67 10.04 -7.88 6.52
N GLU A 68 10.12 -7.57 7.81
CA GLU A 68 9.15 -8.02 8.82
C GLU A 68 7.93 -7.07 8.94
N THR A 69 7.90 -5.95 8.22
CA THR A 69 6.74 -5.06 8.16
C THR A 69 5.66 -5.67 7.30
N VAL A 70 4.44 -5.74 7.84
CA VAL A 70 3.26 -6.27 7.14
C VAL A 70 2.14 -5.25 7.18
N VAL A 71 1.64 -4.87 6.00
CA VAL A 71 0.50 -3.97 5.87
C VAL A 71 -0.57 -4.63 5.01
N MET A 72 -1.80 -4.66 5.51
CA MET A 72 -2.98 -5.07 4.77
C MET A 72 -3.66 -3.83 4.19
N ALA A 73 -3.93 -3.83 2.89
CA ALA A 73 -4.72 -2.79 2.24
C ALA A 73 -6.02 -3.37 1.67
N ASN A 74 -7.12 -2.68 1.92
CA ASN A 74 -8.44 -3.01 1.41
C ASN A 74 -9.02 -1.81 0.69
N VAL A 75 -9.67 -2.03 -0.45
CA VAL A 75 -10.38 -1.00 -1.18
C VAL A 75 -11.81 -1.44 -1.46
N THR A 76 -12.74 -0.52 -1.23
CA THR A 76 -14.17 -0.72 -1.51
C THR A 76 -14.73 0.47 -2.24
N ALA A 77 -15.69 0.24 -3.12
CA ALA A 77 -16.43 1.30 -3.81
C ALA A 77 -17.93 1.06 -3.67
N SER A 78 -18.70 2.15 -3.56
CA SER A 78 -20.16 2.06 -3.61
C SER A 78 -20.62 1.69 -5.02
N PRO A 79 -21.68 0.88 -5.14
CA PRO A 79 -22.21 0.49 -6.46
C PRO A 79 -22.87 1.66 -7.22
N LYS A 80 -23.29 2.71 -6.50
CA LYS A 80 -23.93 3.92 -7.06
C LYS A 80 -23.38 5.16 -6.40
N PRO A 81 -23.33 6.29 -7.12
CA PRO A 81 -22.99 7.57 -6.53
C PRO A 81 -24.04 7.98 -5.48
N ARG A 82 -23.61 8.73 -4.47
CA ARG A 82 -24.50 9.32 -3.46
C ARG A 82 -25.19 10.55 -4.04
N GLU A 83 -26.49 10.71 -3.82
CA GLU A 83 -27.25 11.87 -4.30
C GLU A 83 -26.73 13.19 -3.68
N GLY A 84 -26.61 14.22 -4.50
CA GLY A 84 -26.21 15.56 -4.07
C GLY A 84 -24.71 15.77 -3.83
N VAL A 85 -23.86 14.83 -4.24
CA VAL A 85 -22.39 14.97 -4.15
C VAL A 85 -21.84 15.50 -5.47
N ASP A 86 -21.15 16.63 -5.41
CA ASP A 86 -20.53 17.34 -6.55
C ASP A 86 -19.01 17.11 -6.66
N PHE A 87 -18.41 16.36 -5.73
CA PHE A 87 -16.98 16.01 -5.70
C PHE A 87 -16.77 14.50 -5.69
N PHE A 88 -15.52 14.06 -5.92
CA PHE A 88 -15.15 12.66 -5.80
C PHE A 88 -14.91 12.28 -4.32
N PRO A 89 -15.78 11.46 -3.71
CA PRO A 89 -15.67 11.09 -2.30
C PRO A 89 -14.70 9.91 -2.12
N LEU A 90 -13.41 10.23 -1.93
CA LEU A 90 -12.36 9.27 -1.57
C LEU A 90 -12.01 9.43 -0.10
N SER A 91 -12.08 8.36 0.68
CA SER A 91 -11.49 8.28 2.01
C SER A 91 -10.29 7.33 2.01
N VAL A 92 -9.23 7.74 2.69
CA VAL A 92 -8.03 6.94 2.89
C VAL A 92 -7.72 6.93 4.37
N ASP A 93 -7.74 5.75 4.98
CA ASP A 93 -7.50 5.56 6.39
C ASP A 93 -6.26 4.69 6.60
N TYR A 94 -5.37 5.15 7.46
CA TYR A 94 -4.19 4.41 7.89
C TYR A 94 -4.32 4.07 9.37
N GLU A 95 -4.40 2.79 9.66
CA GLU A 95 -4.65 2.28 11.00
C GLU A 95 -3.38 1.67 11.60
N GLU A 96 -2.80 2.38 12.56
CA GLU A 96 -1.73 1.87 13.42
C GLU A 96 -2.36 1.06 14.55
N ARG A 97 -2.05 -0.24 14.61
CA ARG A 97 -2.53 -1.13 15.67
C ARG A 97 -1.42 -1.40 16.67
N LEU A 98 -1.69 -1.24 17.96
CA LEU A 98 -0.70 -1.48 19.02
C LEU A 98 -0.18 -2.91 19.03
N TYR A 99 -0.98 -3.89 18.61
CA TYR A 99 -0.53 -5.27 18.47
C TYR A 99 0.58 -5.45 17.43
N SER A 100 0.69 -4.57 16.43
CA SER A 100 1.76 -4.62 15.41
C SER A 100 3.17 -4.46 16.00
N VAL A 101 3.26 -3.88 17.19
CA VAL A 101 4.49 -3.73 17.97
C VAL A 101 4.43 -4.52 19.30
N GLY A 102 3.55 -5.52 19.39
CA GLY A 102 3.42 -6.40 20.56
C GLY A 102 2.82 -5.73 21.80
N LYS A 103 2.07 -4.63 21.65
CA LYS A 103 1.47 -3.90 22.76
C LYS A 103 -0.07 -4.03 22.78
N ILE A 104 -0.64 -3.88 23.98
CA ILE A 104 -2.07 -3.82 24.20
C ILE A 104 -2.43 -2.37 24.54
N PRO A 105 -3.58 -1.85 24.04
CA PRO A 105 -4.04 -0.51 24.39
C PRO A 105 -4.10 -0.29 25.92
N GLY A 106 -3.53 0.83 26.38
CA GLY A 106 -3.33 1.11 27.80
C GLY A 106 -4.55 1.66 28.55
N SER A 107 -5.65 2.01 27.84
CA SER A 107 -6.85 2.55 28.45
C SER A 107 -7.66 1.49 29.21
N PHE A 108 -8.59 1.93 30.07
CA PHE A 108 -9.51 1.03 30.77
C PHE A 108 -10.31 0.13 29.82
N THR A 109 -10.74 0.66 28.67
CA THR A 109 -11.50 -0.09 27.67
C THR A 109 -10.67 -1.08 26.86
N LYS A 110 -9.33 -1.03 26.94
CA LYS A 110 -8.43 -1.84 26.14
C LYS A 110 -8.70 -1.76 24.63
N ARG A 111 -9.11 -0.60 24.15
CA ARG A 111 -9.39 -0.32 22.73
C ARG A 111 -8.41 0.69 22.16
N GLU A 112 -8.23 0.64 20.84
CA GLU A 112 -7.50 1.67 20.11
C GLU A 112 -8.22 3.02 20.25
N GLY A 113 -7.43 4.07 20.38
CA GLY A 113 -7.94 5.46 20.48
C GLY A 113 -8.21 6.08 19.11
N LYS A 114 -8.23 7.41 19.08
CA LYS A 114 -8.25 8.18 17.83
C LYS A 114 -6.96 7.95 17.05
N PRO A 115 -6.98 8.07 15.70
CA PRO A 115 -5.77 8.03 14.88
C PRO A 115 -4.72 9.03 15.39
N SER A 116 -3.46 8.64 15.36
CA SER A 116 -2.34 9.51 15.69
C SER A 116 -2.19 10.61 14.62
N GLU A 117 -1.51 11.71 14.94
CA GLU A 117 -1.18 12.75 13.95
C GLU A 117 -0.36 12.15 12.79
N LYS A 118 0.55 11.23 13.10
CA LYS A 118 1.33 10.49 12.11
C LYS A 118 0.42 9.66 11.20
N ALA A 119 -0.57 8.95 11.75
CA ALA A 119 -1.51 8.16 10.96
C ALA A 119 -2.32 9.05 10.00
N ILE A 120 -2.77 10.22 10.45
CA ILE A 120 -3.50 11.19 9.62
C ILE A 120 -2.61 11.72 8.49
N LEU A 121 -1.34 12.07 8.78
CA LEU A 121 -0.39 12.54 7.78
C LEU A 121 -0.06 11.44 6.77
N THR A 122 0.12 10.20 7.22
CA THR A 122 0.34 9.05 6.33
C THR A 122 -0.86 8.79 5.42
N SER A 123 -2.09 8.86 5.94
CA SER A 123 -3.31 8.77 5.11
C SER A 123 -3.30 9.82 4.00
N ARG A 124 -2.95 11.06 4.32
CA ARG A 124 -2.85 12.15 3.33
C ARG A 124 -1.71 11.96 2.34
N MET A 125 -0.57 11.43 2.80
CA MET A 125 0.57 11.09 1.93
C MET A 125 0.19 10.04 0.89
N VAL A 126 -0.66 9.09 1.24
CA VAL A 126 -1.17 8.07 0.29
C VAL A 126 -2.30 8.61 -0.58
N ASP A 127 -3.23 9.41 -0.03
CA ASP A 127 -4.35 9.99 -0.77
C ASP A 127 -3.89 10.90 -1.93
N ARG A 128 -2.90 11.74 -1.69
CA ARG A 128 -2.43 12.75 -2.67
C ARG A 128 -2.00 12.17 -4.01
N PRO A 129 -1.18 11.11 -4.09
CA PRO A 129 -0.76 10.55 -5.37
C PRO A 129 -1.81 9.64 -6.03
N ILE A 130 -2.75 9.04 -5.29
CA ILE A 130 -3.75 8.14 -5.87
C ILE A 130 -4.98 8.89 -6.41
N ARG A 131 -5.41 9.95 -5.74
CA ARG A 131 -6.63 10.72 -6.05
C ARG A 131 -6.68 11.26 -7.48
N PRO A 132 -5.62 11.85 -8.03
CA PRO A 132 -5.64 12.41 -9.40
C PRO A 132 -5.78 11.35 -10.50
N LEU A 133 -5.58 10.09 -10.18
CA LEU A 133 -5.64 8.97 -11.13
C LEU A 133 -7.02 8.34 -11.23
N PHE A 134 -7.97 8.73 -10.37
CA PHE A 134 -9.37 8.38 -10.56
C PHE A 134 -10.02 9.27 -11.63
N PRO A 135 -11.04 8.78 -12.33
CA PRO A 135 -11.81 9.58 -13.26
C PRO A 135 -12.40 10.82 -12.57
N LYS A 136 -12.28 12.00 -13.18
CA LYS A 136 -12.72 13.27 -12.59
C LYS A 136 -14.24 13.38 -12.41
N ASP A 137 -14.96 12.65 -13.22
CA ASP A 137 -16.41 12.61 -13.32
C ASP A 137 -17.05 11.49 -12.48
N MET A 138 -16.24 10.64 -11.86
CA MET A 138 -16.69 9.59 -10.94
C MET A 138 -17.19 10.19 -9.62
N ARG A 139 -18.35 9.74 -9.13
CA ARG A 139 -18.97 10.19 -7.86
C ARG A 139 -19.29 9.04 -6.91
N ASN A 140 -18.87 7.81 -7.24
CA ASN A 140 -18.98 6.67 -6.33
C ASN A 140 -18.10 6.90 -5.10
N ASP A 141 -18.59 6.58 -3.91
CA ASP A 141 -17.76 6.58 -2.70
C ASP A 141 -16.68 5.51 -2.82
N VAL A 142 -15.43 5.88 -2.64
CA VAL A 142 -14.29 4.96 -2.57
C VAL A 142 -13.63 5.06 -1.21
N SER A 143 -13.45 3.93 -0.56
CA SER A 143 -12.76 3.85 0.74
C SER A 143 -11.55 2.92 0.62
N VAL A 144 -10.41 3.41 1.07
CA VAL A 144 -9.16 2.67 1.18
C VAL A 144 -8.77 2.60 2.64
N VAL A 145 -8.59 1.40 3.16
CA VAL A 145 -8.15 1.18 4.55
C VAL A 145 -6.85 0.39 4.55
N MET A 146 -5.82 1.00 5.11
CA MET A 146 -4.53 0.36 5.35
C MET A 146 -4.43 0.00 6.84
N THR A 147 -4.21 -1.27 7.16
CA THR A 147 -4.02 -1.73 8.54
C THR A 147 -2.61 -2.29 8.69
N VAL A 148 -1.85 -1.71 9.62
CA VAL A 148 -0.50 -2.18 9.95
C VAL A 148 -0.62 -3.38 10.87
N LEU A 149 -0.14 -4.54 10.43
CA LEU A 149 -0.23 -5.82 11.14
C LEU A 149 1.04 -6.16 11.91
N ALA A 150 2.21 -5.80 11.36
CA ALA A 150 3.52 -5.95 11.99
C ALA A 150 4.44 -4.81 11.54
N VAL A 151 5.40 -4.43 12.38
CA VAL A 151 6.35 -3.35 12.09
C VAL A 151 7.77 -3.82 12.33
N ASP A 152 8.58 -3.71 11.28
CA ASP A 152 10.03 -3.75 11.33
C ASP A 152 10.54 -2.29 11.36
N PRO A 153 11.31 -1.89 12.36
CA PRO A 153 11.85 -0.53 12.43
C PRO A 153 12.67 -0.10 11.21
N ASP A 154 13.27 -1.04 10.48
CA ASP A 154 14.08 -0.78 9.29
C ASP A 154 13.26 -0.68 8.00
N CYS A 155 12.00 -1.08 8.03
CA CYS A 155 11.11 -1.11 6.88
C CYS A 155 9.88 -0.22 7.12
N SER A 156 9.81 0.93 6.44
CA SER A 156 8.72 1.91 6.62
C SER A 156 7.33 1.31 6.31
N PRO A 157 6.43 1.25 7.29
CA PRO A 157 5.06 0.81 7.06
C PRO A 157 4.26 1.80 6.19
N GLU A 158 4.65 3.08 6.14
CA GLU A 158 4.00 4.11 5.34
C GLU A 158 4.22 3.83 3.84
N ILE A 159 5.47 3.56 3.43
CA ILE A 159 5.82 3.20 2.05
C ILE A 159 5.20 1.86 1.67
N THR A 160 5.27 0.88 2.57
CA THR A 160 4.62 -0.42 2.38
C THR A 160 3.10 -0.27 2.17
N GLY A 161 2.45 0.61 2.97
CA GLY A 161 1.03 0.93 2.85
C GLY A 161 0.67 1.59 1.52
N MET A 162 1.51 2.50 1.01
CA MET A 162 1.32 3.12 -0.31
C MET A 162 1.38 2.08 -1.44
N ILE A 163 2.36 1.17 -1.41
CA ILE A 163 2.48 0.08 -2.38
C ILE A 163 1.29 -0.87 -2.27
N ALA A 164 0.90 -1.26 -1.04
CA ALA A 164 -0.25 -2.11 -0.79
C ALA A 164 -1.56 -1.51 -1.32
N THR A 165 -1.75 -0.20 -1.11
CA THR A 165 -2.90 0.54 -1.66
C THR A 165 -2.92 0.52 -3.18
N ALA A 166 -1.79 0.81 -3.82
CA ALA A 166 -1.68 0.79 -5.28
C ALA A 166 -1.99 -0.60 -5.85
N ILE A 167 -1.52 -1.66 -5.21
CA ILE A 167 -1.83 -3.04 -5.60
C ILE A 167 -3.32 -3.33 -5.42
N ALA A 168 -3.90 -3.03 -4.24
CA ALA A 168 -5.30 -3.30 -3.94
C ALA A 168 -6.25 -2.62 -4.94
N ILE A 169 -5.99 -1.35 -5.30
CA ILE A 169 -6.77 -0.63 -6.31
C ILE A 169 -6.56 -1.24 -7.70
N SER A 170 -5.32 -1.57 -8.06
CA SER A 170 -4.99 -2.12 -9.40
C SER A 170 -5.70 -3.45 -9.67
N ILE A 171 -5.73 -4.36 -8.68
CA ILE A 171 -6.39 -5.66 -8.81
C ILE A 171 -7.91 -5.61 -8.64
N SER A 172 -8.46 -4.51 -8.09
CA SER A 172 -9.90 -4.31 -7.92
C SER A 172 -10.61 -4.08 -9.25
N ASP A 173 -11.93 -4.06 -9.21
CA ASP A 173 -12.77 -3.66 -10.34
C ASP A 173 -13.02 -2.14 -10.42
N ILE A 174 -12.42 -1.34 -9.51
CA ILE A 174 -12.60 0.12 -9.47
C ILE A 174 -11.82 0.78 -10.63
N PRO A 175 -12.44 1.69 -11.41
CA PRO A 175 -11.75 2.45 -12.46
C PRO A 175 -10.63 3.33 -11.88
N TRP A 176 -9.40 3.13 -12.34
CA TRP A 176 -8.23 3.88 -11.87
C TRP A 176 -7.10 3.83 -12.90
N ASN A 177 -6.47 4.98 -13.17
CA ASN A 177 -5.41 5.14 -14.19
C ASN A 177 -3.98 4.97 -13.61
N GLY A 178 -3.82 4.13 -12.58
CA GLY A 178 -2.52 3.70 -12.07
C GLY A 178 -1.92 2.58 -12.92
N PRO A 179 -0.86 1.92 -12.41
CA PRO A 179 -0.38 1.96 -11.03
C PRO A 179 0.63 3.07 -10.72
N ILE A 180 0.80 3.30 -9.43
CA ILE A 180 1.86 4.12 -8.86
C ILE A 180 2.61 3.31 -7.79
N ALA A 181 3.79 3.81 -7.42
CA ALA A 181 4.50 3.38 -6.22
C ALA A 181 5.15 4.57 -5.53
N GLY A 182 5.58 4.37 -4.29
CA GLY A 182 6.32 5.38 -3.54
C GLY A 182 7.58 4.80 -2.92
N ILE A 183 8.54 5.66 -2.65
CA ILE A 183 9.81 5.33 -2.03
C ILE A 183 10.25 6.45 -1.09
N SER A 184 10.93 6.08 -0.01
CA SER A 184 11.65 7.02 0.84
C SER A 184 13.11 7.10 0.40
N VAL A 185 13.66 8.30 0.35
CA VAL A 185 15.07 8.57 -0.01
C VAL A 185 15.70 9.43 1.07
N GLY A 186 16.89 9.04 1.50
CA GLY A 186 17.70 9.77 2.46
C GLY A 186 19.04 10.19 1.87
N LEU A 187 19.70 11.17 2.52
CA LEU A 187 21.09 11.55 2.28
C LEU A 187 21.87 11.28 3.55
N VAL A 188 22.75 10.29 3.55
CA VAL A 188 23.54 9.88 4.70
C VAL A 188 25.01 9.93 4.33
N ASP A 189 25.80 10.70 5.07
CA ASP A 189 27.24 10.90 4.84
C ASP A 189 27.57 11.31 3.38
N GLY A 190 26.67 12.08 2.74
CA GLY A 190 26.80 12.53 1.35
C GLY A 190 26.36 11.51 0.29
N GLU A 191 25.87 10.33 0.69
CA GLU A 191 25.37 9.30 -0.22
C GLU A 191 23.85 9.21 -0.21
N ILE A 192 23.25 9.10 -1.42
CA ILE A 192 21.80 8.91 -1.58
C ILE A 192 21.44 7.45 -1.29
N VAL A 193 20.62 7.24 -0.25
CA VAL A 193 20.17 5.94 0.23
C VAL A 193 18.67 5.77 -0.02
N LEU A 194 18.28 4.64 -0.62
CA LEU A 194 16.88 4.28 -0.87
C LEU A 194 16.32 3.49 0.32
N ASN A 195 15.14 3.85 0.80
CA ASN A 195 14.48 3.27 1.96
C ASN A 195 15.44 3.14 3.17
N PRO A 196 15.96 4.27 3.70
CA PRO A 196 16.93 4.24 4.77
C PRO A 196 16.42 3.48 6.00
N ASN A 197 17.27 2.67 6.63
CA ASN A 197 16.98 1.96 7.86
C ASN A 197 16.89 2.93 9.06
N LEU A 198 16.56 2.41 10.25
CA LEU A 198 16.35 3.23 11.45
C LEU A 198 17.60 4.09 11.80
N GLU A 199 18.81 3.51 11.74
CA GLU A 199 20.04 4.21 12.03
C GLU A 199 20.35 5.30 10.99
N GLN A 200 20.13 5.00 9.72
CA GLN A 200 20.30 5.93 8.61
C GLN A 200 19.32 7.11 8.69
N ARG A 201 18.04 6.83 9.04
CA ARG A 201 17.03 7.88 9.24
C ARG A 201 17.37 8.84 10.39
N ALA A 202 18.07 8.36 11.41
CA ALA A 202 18.50 9.21 12.53
C ALA A 202 19.64 10.16 12.15
N LYS A 203 20.38 9.87 11.08
CA LYS A 203 21.57 10.64 10.63
C LYS A 203 21.36 11.38 9.31
N THR A 204 20.23 11.17 8.66
CA THR A 204 19.98 11.71 7.32
C THR A 204 19.77 13.21 7.32
N ASP A 205 20.40 13.90 6.38
CA ASP A 205 20.18 15.32 6.09
C ASP A 205 19.00 15.56 5.14
N LEU A 206 18.48 14.51 4.53
CA LEU A 206 17.35 14.55 3.61
C LEU A 206 16.31 13.47 3.98
N ASN A 207 15.10 13.91 4.25
CA ASN A 207 13.95 13.02 4.38
C ASN A 207 13.01 13.30 3.20
N LEU A 208 13.15 12.52 2.14
CA LEU A 208 12.43 12.70 0.89
C LEU A 208 11.51 11.51 0.65
N THR A 209 10.23 11.77 0.38
CA THR A 209 9.27 10.78 -0.13
C THR A 209 8.89 11.15 -1.55
N VAL A 210 9.09 10.21 -2.47
CA VAL A 210 8.71 10.36 -3.88
C VAL A 210 7.64 9.33 -4.19
N ALA A 211 6.58 9.75 -4.89
CA ALA A 211 5.60 8.83 -5.46
C ALA A 211 5.37 9.17 -6.94
N GLY A 212 5.19 8.13 -7.76
CA GLY A 212 5.02 8.31 -9.20
C GLY A 212 4.54 7.07 -9.92
N SER A 213 4.20 7.28 -11.18
CA SER A 213 3.98 6.23 -12.17
C SER A 213 5.29 5.86 -12.88
N ALA A 214 5.22 4.96 -13.86
CA ALA A 214 6.38 4.65 -14.70
C ALA A 214 6.92 5.86 -15.47
N GLU A 215 6.05 6.82 -15.82
CA GLU A 215 6.40 7.96 -16.68
C GLU A 215 6.60 9.27 -15.92
N LYS A 216 5.87 9.48 -14.83
CA LYS A 216 5.77 10.77 -14.16
C LYS A 216 5.84 10.66 -12.65
N ILE A 217 6.54 11.60 -12.03
CA ILE A 217 6.50 11.83 -10.60
C ILE A 217 5.22 12.61 -10.29
N VAL A 218 4.41 12.10 -9.37
CA VAL A 218 3.08 12.65 -9.03
C VAL A 218 3.14 13.42 -7.71
N MET A 219 4.00 12.99 -6.77
CA MET A 219 4.14 13.62 -5.46
C MET A 219 5.59 13.62 -5.01
N ILE A 220 5.99 14.74 -4.44
CA ILE A 220 7.25 14.92 -3.72
C ILE A 220 6.93 15.55 -2.37
N GLU A 221 7.49 15.00 -1.31
CA GLU A 221 7.45 15.56 0.03
C GLU A 221 8.86 15.49 0.62
N ALA A 222 9.44 16.64 0.96
CA ALA A 222 10.83 16.73 1.39
C ALA A 222 10.99 17.58 2.65
N GLY A 223 11.82 17.10 3.57
CA GLY A 223 12.43 17.87 4.65
C GLY A 223 13.95 17.73 4.54
N ALA A 224 14.67 18.85 4.48
CA ALA A 224 16.11 18.83 4.24
C ALA A 224 16.86 19.85 5.11
N ASN A 225 18.09 19.51 5.49
CA ASN A 225 19.03 20.38 6.20
C ASN A 225 19.96 21.04 5.18
N GLN A 226 19.46 22.06 4.44
CA GLN A 226 20.25 22.85 3.48
C GLN A 226 20.98 21.98 2.42
N VAL A 227 20.27 20.96 1.89
CA VAL A 227 20.79 20.11 0.79
C VAL A 227 20.78 20.91 -0.51
N GLU A 228 21.84 20.81 -1.30
CA GLU A 228 21.98 21.47 -2.60
C GLU A 228 20.94 20.96 -3.60
N ASP A 229 20.48 21.84 -4.51
CA ASP A 229 19.41 21.56 -5.49
C ASP A 229 19.77 20.39 -6.42
N ASP A 230 21.03 20.29 -6.85
CA ASP A 230 21.50 19.21 -7.72
C ASP A 230 21.42 17.85 -7.02
N ILE A 231 21.81 17.78 -5.75
CA ILE A 231 21.71 16.55 -4.93
C ILE A 231 20.25 16.17 -4.72
N MET A 232 19.38 17.16 -4.47
CA MET A 232 17.94 16.95 -4.34
C MET A 232 17.35 16.36 -5.62
N LEU A 233 17.72 16.90 -6.78
CA LEU A 233 17.27 16.41 -8.08
C LEU A 233 17.73 14.97 -8.33
N ASP A 234 19.00 14.67 -8.06
CA ASP A 234 19.56 13.31 -8.19
C ASP A 234 18.85 12.32 -7.27
N ALA A 235 18.53 12.72 -6.03
CA ALA A 235 17.77 11.89 -5.09
C ALA A 235 16.36 11.57 -5.62
N ILE A 236 15.67 12.56 -6.18
CA ILE A 236 14.34 12.38 -6.79
C ILE A 236 14.41 11.42 -7.99
N LEU A 237 15.37 11.63 -8.90
CA LEU A 237 15.55 10.79 -10.09
C LEU A 237 15.91 9.36 -9.71
N LYS A 238 16.83 9.17 -8.76
CA LYS A 238 17.22 7.83 -8.27
C LYS A 238 16.03 7.10 -7.62
N GLY A 239 15.22 7.82 -6.86
CA GLY A 239 13.97 7.28 -6.30
C GLY A 239 12.98 6.86 -7.39
N HIS A 240 12.82 7.67 -8.45
CA HIS A 240 11.93 7.36 -9.55
C HIS A 240 12.34 6.12 -10.35
N GLU A 241 13.65 5.87 -10.54
CA GLU A 241 14.11 4.64 -11.19
C GLU A 241 13.71 3.37 -10.42
N GLU A 242 13.71 3.42 -9.10
CA GLU A 242 13.23 2.28 -8.29
C GLU A 242 11.70 2.15 -8.32
N ILE A 243 10.97 3.28 -8.33
CA ILE A 243 9.52 3.31 -8.51
C ILE A 243 9.09 2.60 -9.79
N LYS A 244 9.77 2.83 -10.91
CA LYS A 244 9.48 2.18 -12.21
C LYS A 244 9.48 0.65 -12.10
N LYS A 245 10.42 0.07 -11.34
CA LYS A 245 10.49 -1.39 -11.15
C LYS A 245 9.28 -1.92 -10.39
N ILE A 246 8.86 -1.22 -9.34
CA ILE A 246 7.68 -1.60 -8.55
C ILE A 246 6.39 -1.39 -9.35
N VAL A 247 6.28 -0.32 -10.12
CA VAL A 247 5.14 -0.08 -11.01
C VAL A 247 5.01 -1.20 -12.05
N ALA A 248 6.12 -1.65 -12.66
CA ALA A 248 6.12 -2.80 -13.57
C ALA A 248 5.64 -4.08 -12.85
N PHE A 249 6.14 -4.35 -11.63
CA PHE A 249 5.71 -5.49 -10.82
C PHE A 249 4.21 -5.44 -10.49
N ILE A 250 3.66 -4.25 -10.12
CA ILE A 250 2.22 -4.08 -9.87
C ILE A 250 1.41 -4.34 -11.15
N SER A 251 1.89 -3.88 -12.31
CA SER A 251 1.26 -4.12 -13.61
C SER A 251 1.20 -5.61 -13.95
N ASP A 252 2.26 -6.35 -13.64
CA ASP A 252 2.31 -7.81 -13.83
C ASP A 252 1.30 -8.53 -12.92
N ILE A 253 1.17 -8.10 -11.67
CA ILE A 253 0.14 -8.62 -10.75
C ILE A 253 -1.26 -8.33 -11.32
N GLN A 254 -1.50 -7.09 -11.74
CA GLN A 254 -2.78 -6.68 -12.32
C GLN A 254 -3.14 -7.50 -13.56
N ALA A 255 -2.18 -7.78 -14.43
CA ALA A 255 -2.40 -8.60 -15.63
C ALA A 255 -2.80 -10.06 -15.29
N GLN A 256 -2.32 -10.60 -14.16
CA GLN A 256 -2.58 -11.99 -13.75
C GLN A 256 -3.87 -12.18 -12.96
N ILE A 257 -4.28 -11.19 -12.16
CA ILE A 257 -5.40 -11.33 -11.20
C ILE A 257 -6.35 -10.14 -11.18
N GLY A 258 -6.08 -9.09 -11.97
CA GLY A 258 -6.91 -7.89 -12.01
C GLY A 258 -8.32 -8.20 -12.48
N LYS A 259 -9.31 -7.60 -11.80
CA LYS A 259 -10.72 -7.68 -12.18
C LYS A 259 -11.02 -6.68 -13.31
N LYS A 260 -12.05 -7.00 -14.14
CA LYS A 260 -12.56 -6.04 -15.13
C LYS A 260 -13.12 -4.81 -14.39
N LYS A 261 -12.72 -3.62 -14.82
CA LYS A 261 -13.18 -2.36 -14.24
C LYS A 261 -14.68 -2.16 -14.52
N PHE A 262 -15.44 -1.75 -13.48
CA PHE A 262 -16.86 -1.46 -13.65
C PHE A 262 -17.08 -0.15 -14.40
N GLU A 263 -18.25 -0.03 -15.05
CA GLU A 263 -18.71 1.20 -15.68
C GLU A 263 -19.45 2.03 -14.63
N PHE A 264 -19.21 3.34 -14.60
CA PHE A 264 -19.86 4.27 -13.67
C PHE A 264 -20.64 5.34 -14.42
N GLU A 265 -21.62 5.96 -13.75
CA GLU A 265 -22.36 7.07 -14.30
C GLU A 265 -21.48 8.32 -14.33
N SER A 266 -21.10 8.78 -15.52
CA SER A 266 -20.33 10.01 -15.70
C SER A 266 -21.16 11.23 -15.30
N GLN A 267 -20.56 12.12 -14.49
CA GLN A 267 -21.10 13.42 -14.11
C GLN A 267 -20.35 14.54 -14.85
N GLU A 268 -19.96 14.26 -16.09
CA GLU A 268 -19.28 15.25 -16.91
C GLU A 268 -20.24 16.39 -17.28
N VAL A 269 -19.75 17.62 -17.17
CA VAL A 269 -20.53 18.81 -17.53
C VAL A 269 -20.70 18.86 -19.05
N ASP A 270 -21.92 19.09 -19.51
CA ASP A 270 -22.19 19.29 -20.93
C ASP A 270 -21.39 20.50 -21.45
N HIS A 271 -20.35 20.22 -22.23
CA HIS A 271 -19.45 21.24 -22.77
C HIS A 271 -20.15 22.24 -23.71
N ASP A 272 -21.24 21.83 -24.36
CA ASP A 272 -22.00 22.71 -25.25
C ASP A 272 -22.81 23.73 -24.46
N MET A 273 -23.30 23.34 -23.28
CA MET A 273 -23.99 24.24 -22.35
C MET A 273 -23.02 25.19 -21.61
N PHE A 274 -21.76 24.76 -21.41
CA PHE A 274 -20.75 25.60 -20.77
C PHE A 274 -20.16 26.68 -21.67
N THR A 275 -20.27 26.50 -23.01
CA THR A 275 -19.71 27.42 -24.02
C THR A 275 -20.72 28.48 -24.47
N GLN A 276 -21.98 28.42 -24.08
CA GLN A 276 -23.02 29.42 -24.27
C GLN A 276 -23.03 30.45 -23.14
#